data_7aaa70d0182c7eadf79ab238174d0373
#
_entry.id   7aaa70d0182c7eadf79ab238174d0373
#
_cell.length_a   1.000
_cell.length_b   1.000
_cell.length_c   1.000
_cell.angle_alpha   90.00
_cell.angle_beta   90.00
_cell.angle_gamma   90.00
#
_symmetry.space_group_name_H-M   'P 1'
#
loop_
_entity.id
_entity.type
_entity.pdbx_description
1 polymer ?
#
loop_
_entity_poly.entity_id
_entity_poly.type
_entity_poly.pdbx_seq_one_letter_code
_entity_poly.pdbx_strand_id
1 'polypeptide(L)'
;KKALHLFVNDAIGFGMESEMELKFSDNCFGTADAISFKDGVLRIHDLKTGMSKVSFRQLDVYTAMFCLEYRHTPHSIDIVHRIYQGRDFMETSPNPDDILEIMELMIEFDPVIERMKSVV
;
A
#
# COMPACT_ATOMS: atom_id res chain seq x y z
N LYS A 1 18.45 12.09 1.63
CA LYS A 1 18.89 12.30 0.24
C LYS A 1 19.29 11.00 -0.42
N LYS A 2 20.07 10.19 0.29
CA LYS A 2 20.46 8.89 -0.25
C LYS A 2 19.23 8.02 -0.51
N ALA A 3 18.29 8.02 0.44
CA ALA A 3 17.05 7.26 0.30
C ALA A 3 16.22 7.76 -0.88
N LEU A 4 16.17 9.07 -1.11
CA LEU A 4 15.44 9.62 -2.25
C LEU A 4 16.03 9.13 -3.58
N HIS A 5 17.35 9.13 -3.71
CA HIS A 5 18.01 8.64 -4.93
C HIS A 5 17.73 7.17 -5.14
N LEU A 6 17.84 6.37 -4.08
CA LEU A 6 17.52 4.94 -4.16
C LEU A 6 16.08 4.72 -4.58
N PHE A 7 15.16 5.45 -3.95
CA PHE A 7 13.74 5.34 -4.26
C PHE A 7 13.45 5.62 -5.74
N VAL A 8 13.98 6.74 -6.26
CA VAL A 8 13.75 7.12 -7.66
C VAL A 8 14.35 6.10 -8.60
N ASN A 9 15.60 5.70 -8.36
CA ASN A 9 16.27 4.72 -9.23
C ASN A 9 15.55 3.39 -9.23
N ASP A 10 15.10 2.93 -8.06
CA ASP A 10 14.40 1.65 -7.95
C ASP A 10 13.02 1.71 -8.59
N ALA A 11 12.31 2.83 -8.43
CA ALA A 11 11.01 2.99 -9.07
C ALA A 11 11.14 2.92 -10.60
N ILE A 12 12.17 3.55 -11.15
CA ILE A 12 12.45 3.48 -12.59
C ILE A 12 12.83 2.05 -12.96
N GLY A 13 13.74 1.43 -12.20
CA GLY A 13 14.22 0.08 -12.50
C GLY A 13 13.14 -0.98 -12.49
N PHE A 14 12.18 -0.86 -11.57
CA PHE A 14 11.05 -1.78 -11.49
C PHE A 14 9.88 -1.36 -12.40
N GLY A 15 9.98 -0.24 -13.09
CA GLY A 15 8.90 0.25 -13.95
C GLY A 15 7.64 0.57 -13.18
N MET A 16 7.79 1.21 -12.03
CA MET A 16 6.67 1.51 -11.15
C MET A 16 5.97 2.80 -11.55
N GLU A 17 4.67 2.87 -11.22
CA GLU A 17 3.92 4.12 -11.35
C GLU A 17 4.04 4.90 -10.05
N SER A 18 4.19 6.23 -10.17
CA SER A 18 4.30 7.12 -9.01
C SER A 18 2.97 7.76 -8.70
N GLU A 19 2.72 7.99 -7.41
CA GLU A 19 1.56 8.72 -6.90
C GLU A 19 0.24 8.16 -7.45
N MET A 20 0.12 6.84 -7.45
CA MET A 20 -1.09 6.17 -7.91
C MET A 20 -2.13 6.13 -6.80
N GLU A 21 -3.35 6.59 -7.12
CA GLU A 21 -4.46 6.50 -6.18
C GLU A 21 -4.99 5.06 -6.12
N LEU A 22 -5.18 4.59 -4.90
CA LEU A 22 -5.83 3.32 -4.59
C LEU A 22 -7.16 3.66 -3.92
N LYS A 23 -8.24 3.03 -4.36
CA LYS A 23 -9.56 3.38 -3.86
C LYS A 23 -10.42 2.14 -3.71
N PHE A 24 -10.85 1.87 -2.49
CA PHE A 24 -11.88 0.88 -2.22
C PHE A 24 -13.27 1.53 -2.30
N SER A 25 -13.41 2.72 -1.71
CA SER A 25 -14.68 3.45 -1.67
C SER A 25 -14.40 4.93 -1.46
N ASP A 26 -15.45 5.74 -1.45
CA ASP A 26 -15.32 7.18 -1.15
C ASP A 26 -14.83 7.42 0.27
N ASN A 27 -14.93 6.42 1.14
CA ASN A 27 -14.48 6.52 2.54
C ASN A 27 -13.10 5.93 2.77
N CYS A 28 -12.56 5.19 1.79
CA CYS A 28 -11.32 4.46 1.97
C CYS A 28 -10.50 4.52 0.69
N PHE A 29 -9.53 5.41 0.67
CA PHE A 29 -8.64 5.62 -0.47
C PHE A 29 -7.32 6.19 0.03
N GLY A 30 -6.32 6.17 -0.83
CA GLY A 30 -5.01 6.72 -0.52
C GLY A 30 -4.13 6.73 -1.75
N THR A 31 -2.96 7.33 -1.64
CA THR A 31 -2.01 7.45 -2.75
C THR A 31 -0.71 6.75 -2.39
N ALA A 32 -0.31 5.77 -3.19
CA ALA A 32 0.96 5.09 -3.04
C ALA A 32 2.05 5.90 -3.73
N ASP A 33 3.20 6.07 -3.07
CA ASP A 33 4.31 6.83 -3.66
C ASP A 33 4.82 6.16 -4.93
N ALA A 34 4.98 4.84 -4.91
CA ALA A 34 5.31 4.07 -6.11
C ALA A 34 4.71 2.68 -5.98
N ILE A 35 4.18 2.17 -7.09
CA ILE A 35 3.52 0.87 -7.12
C ILE A 35 3.70 0.20 -8.46
N SER A 36 3.82 -1.13 -8.45
CA SER A 36 3.78 -1.94 -9.66
C SER A 36 3.13 -3.28 -9.37
N PHE A 37 2.48 -3.83 -10.40
CA PHE A 37 1.97 -5.19 -10.34
C PHE A 37 2.35 -5.89 -11.64
N LYS A 38 3.34 -6.76 -11.56
CA LYS A 38 3.90 -7.45 -12.73
C LYS A 38 4.21 -8.89 -12.37
N ASP A 39 3.85 -9.79 -13.27
CA ASP A 39 4.15 -11.23 -13.11
C ASP A 39 3.70 -11.78 -11.76
N GLY A 40 2.54 -11.31 -11.28
CA GLY A 40 1.98 -11.77 -10.01
C GLY A 40 2.63 -11.17 -8.78
N VAL A 41 3.50 -10.18 -8.93
CA VAL A 41 4.18 -9.51 -7.81
C VAL A 41 3.65 -8.09 -7.66
N LEU A 42 3.04 -7.82 -6.52
CA LEU A 42 2.64 -6.47 -6.13
C LEU A 42 3.76 -5.85 -5.32
N ARG A 43 4.28 -4.72 -5.79
CA ARG A 43 5.37 -4.02 -5.13
C ARG A 43 4.93 -2.60 -4.80
N ILE A 44 4.99 -2.23 -3.52
CA ILE A 44 4.64 -0.89 -3.05
C ILE A 44 5.85 -0.32 -2.32
N HIS A 45 6.31 0.84 -2.77
CA HIS A 45 7.43 1.55 -2.17
C HIS A 45 6.95 2.88 -1.60
N ASP A 46 7.49 3.24 -0.45
CA ASP A 46 7.14 4.45 0.27
C ASP A 46 8.40 5.20 0.69
N LEU A 47 8.39 6.52 0.53
CA LEU A 47 9.52 7.36 0.89
C LEU A 47 9.16 8.14 2.16
N LYS A 48 9.98 7.96 3.20
CA LYS A 48 9.83 8.69 4.46
C LYS A 48 10.93 9.74 4.57
N THR A 49 10.52 10.98 4.83
CA THR A 49 11.45 12.11 4.87
C THR A 49 11.88 12.53 6.28
N GLY A 50 11.27 11.96 7.31
CA GLY A 50 11.58 12.33 8.68
C GLY A 50 12.42 11.29 9.40
N MET A 51 12.59 11.51 10.70
CA MET A 51 13.29 10.60 11.58
C MET A 51 12.33 9.73 12.39
N SER A 52 11.05 9.77 12.04
CA SER A 52 10.03 9.03 12.77
C SER A 52 10.21 7.53 12.59
N LYS A 53 9.65 6.78 13.55
CA LYS A 53 9.71 5.33 13.53
C LYS A 53 9.00 4.79 12.29
N VAL A 54 9.63 3.82 11.63
CA VAL A 54 9.09 3.18 10.44
C VAL A 54 7.99 2.20 10.82
N SER A 55 6.87 2.25 10.07
CA SER A 55 5.79 1.29 10.20
C SER A 55 5.30 0.90 8.81
N PHE A 56 5.13 -0.39 8.59
CA PHE A 56 4.61 -0.92 7.33
C PHE A 56 3.08 -0.95 7.28
N ARG A 57 2.42 -0.52 8.34
CA ARG A 57 0.95 -0.63 8.44
C ARG A 57 0.22 0.09 7.30
N GLN A 58 0.70 1.27 6.92
CA GLN A 58 0.09 2.01 5.81
C GLN A 58 0.18 1.23 4.49
N LEU A 59 1.29 0.54 4.28
CA LEU A 59 1.47 -0.27 3.07
C LEU A 59 0.59 -1.52 3.10
N ASP A 60 0.33 -2.07 4.28
CA ASP A 60 -0.63 -3.16 4.44
C ASP A 60 -2.03 -2.70 4.03
N VAL A 61 -2.42 -1.49 4.45
CA VAL A 61 -3.71 -0.90 4.09
C VAL A 61 -3.79 -0.67 2.58
N TYR A 62 -2.74 -0.12 1.98
CA TYR A 62 -2.69 0.08 0.53
C TYR A 62 -2.80 -1.25 -0.22
N THR A 63 -2.13 -2.29 0.27
CA THR A 63 -2.22 -3.63 -0.33
C THR A 63 -3.64 -4.16 -0.26
N ALA A 64 -4.32 -3.98 0.88
CA ALA A 64 -5.71 -4.40 1.03
C ALA A 64 -6.62 -3.66 0.05
N MET A 65 -6.42 -2.35 -0.12
CA MET A 65 -7.18 -1.56 -1.08
C MET A 65 -6.94 -2.03 -2.52
N PHE A 66 -5.68 -2.32 -2.86
CA PHE A 66 -5.34 -2.85 -4.18
C PHE A 66 -6.08 -4.17 -4.44
N CYS A 67 -6.03 -5.07 -3.47
CA CYS A 67 -6.67 -6.39 -3.61
C CYS A 67 -8.18 -6.26 -3.78
N LEU A 68 -8.82 -5.32 -3.07
CA LEU A 68 -10.25 -5.09 -3.21
C LEU A 68 -10.59 -4.43 -4.54
N GLU A 69 -9.83 -3.44 -4.94
CA GLU A 69 -10.11 -2.69 -6.16
C GLU A 69 -9.91 -3.54 -7.42
N TYR A 70 -8.83 -4.31 -7.46
CA TYR A 70 -8.47 -5.09 -8.63
C TYR A 70 -8.83 -6.58 -8.50
N ARG A 71 -9.52 -6.95 -7.42
CA ARG A 71 -10.08 -8.30 -7.22
C ARG A 71 -9.02 -9.38 -7.18
N HIS A 72 -8.00 -9.17 -6.36
CA HIS A 72 -7.00 -10.18 -6.08
C HIS A 72 -7.16 -10.71 -4.65
N THR A 73 -6.91 -12.00 -4.48
CA THR A 73 -6.78 -12.60 -3.16
C THR A 73 -5.33 -12.40 -2.74
N PRO A 74 -5.05 -11.88 -1.54
CA PRO A 74 -3.65 -11.65 -1.15
C PRO A 74 -2.80 -12.92 -1.16
N HIS A 75 -3.41 -14.09 -0.97
CA HIS A 75 -2.72 -15.38 -1.01
C HIS A 75 -2.33 -15.81 -2.42
N SER A 76 -2.91 -15.22 -3.46
CA SER A 76 -2.67 -15.62 -4.84
C SER A 76 -1.59 -14.80 -5.53
N ILE A 77 -1.02 -13.82 -4.85
CA ILE A 77 0.00 -12.93 -5.41
C ILE A 77 1.17 -12.85 -4.44
N ASP A 78 2.31 -12.44 -4.94
CA ASP A 78 3.46 -12.11 -4.09
C ASP A 78 3.40 -10.62 -3.76
N ILE A 79 3.73 -10.26 -2.52
CA ILE A 79 3.63 -8.89 -2.05
C ILE A 79 4.95 -8.45 -1.46
N VAL A 80 5.46 -7.31 -1.93
CA VAL A 80 6.71 -6.73 -1.44
C VAL A 80 6.46 -5.30 -1.05
N HIS A 81 6.79 -4.96 0.19
CA HIS A 81 6.73 -3.60 0.71
C HIS A 81 8.13 -3.09 0.99
N ARG A 82 8.40 -1.86 0.58
CA ARG A 82 9.70 -1.25 0.81
C ARG A 82 9.52 0.19 1.30
N ILE A 83 10.22 0.55 2.38
CA ILE A 83 10.21 1.90 2.93
C ILE A 83 11.63 2.45 2.86
N TYR A 84 11.78 3.62 2.25
CA TYR A 84 13.04 4.32 2.12
C TYR A 84 13.10 5.43 3.15
N GLN A 85 14.15 5.44 3.96
CA GLN A 85 14.34 6.47 4.98
C GLN A 85 15.84 6.65 5.24
N GLY A 86 16.28 7.91 5.39
CA GLY A 86 17.68 8.19 5.68
C GLY A 86 18.57 7.85 4.51
N ARG A 87 19.40 6.81 4.66
CA ARG A 87 20.40 6.42 3.66
C ARG A 87 20.11 5.08 3.00
N ASP A 88 19.04 4.43 3.39
CA ASP A 88 18.78 3.05 2.98
C ASP A 88 17.29 2.77 2.92
N PHE A 89 16.94 1.51 2.74
CA PHE A 89 15.55 1.07 2.75
C PHE A 89 15.39 -0.19 3.59
N MET A 90 14.15 -0.43 3.99
CA MET A 90 13.74 -1.67 4.64
C MET A 90 12.69 -2.33 3.79
N GLU A 91 12.75 -3.65 3.66
CA GLU A 91 11.84 -4.41 2.83
C GLU A 91 11.23 -5.53 3.62
N THR A 92 9.95 -5.80 3.38
CA THR A 92 9.25 -6.92 3.98
C THR A 92 8.18 -7.43 3.05
N SER A 93 7.75 -8.67 3.30
CA SER A 93 6.59 -9.26 2.64
C SER A 93 5.56 -9.53 3.72
N PRO A 94 4.37 -8.91 3.66
CA PRO A 94 3.37 -9.09 4.71
C PRO A 94 2.79 -10.49 4.68
N ASN A 95 2.27 -10.93 5.83
CA ASN A 95 1.49 -12.16 5.88
C ASN A 95 0.15 -11.91 5.15
N PRO A 96 -0.17 -12.71 4.12
CA PRO A 96 -1.44 -12.50 3.40
C PRO A 96 -2.68 -12.63 4.28
N ASP A 97 -2.61 -13.38 5.39
CA ASP A 97 -3.73 -13.45 6.34
C ASP A 97 -4.01 -12.09 6.97
N ASP A 98 -2.96 -11.32 7.27
CA ASP A 98 -3.12 -9.97 7.84
C ASP A 98 -3.78 -9.04 6.83
N ILE A 99 -3.41 -9.16 5.56
CA ILE A 99 -4.02 -8.35 4.50
C ILE A 99 -5.51 -8.71 4.35
N LEU A 100 -5.81 -9.99 4.36
CA LEU A 100 -7.21 -10.43 4.26
C LEU A 100 -8.05 -9.88 5.41
N GLU A 101 -7.51 -9.88 6.62
CA GLU A 101 -8.19 -9.33 7.79
C GLU A 101 -8.51 -7.84 7.60
N ILE A 102 -7.55 -7.07 7.08
CA ILE A 102 -7.77 -5.65 6.79
C ILE A 102 -8.86 -5.47 5.74
N MET A 103 -8.83 -6.29 4.68
CA MET A 103 -9.87 -6.25 3.64
C MET A 103 -11.25 -6.49 4.22
N GLU A 104 -11.38 -7.49 5.10
CA GLU A 104 -12.65 -7.82 5.73
C GLU A 104 -13.16 -6.68 6.60
N LEU A 105 -12.26 -6.02 7.33
CA LEU A 105 -12.62 -4.85 8.15
C LEU A 105 -13.09 -3.70 7.28
N MET A 106 -12.45 -3.46 6.14
CA MET A 106 -12.86 -2.40 5.21
C MET A 106 -14.27 -2.66 4.68
N ILE A 107 -14.55 -3.90 4.28
CA ILE A 107 -15.86 -4.29 3.77
C ILE A 107 -16.92 -4.14 4.86
N GLU A 108 -16.61 -4.55 6.07
CA GLU A 108 -17.54 -4.50 7.20
C GLU A 108 -17.89 -3.07 7.59
N PHE A 109 -16.90 -2.19 7.67
CA PHE A 109 -17.10 -0.85 8.22
C PHE A 109 -17.52 0.21 7.20
N ASP A 110 -17.33 -0.03 5.90
CA ASP A 110 -17.69 0.94 4.89
C ASP A 110 -19.18 1.31 4.93
N PRO A 111 -20.13 0.36 4.99
CA PRO A 111 -21.55 0.69 5.13
C PRO A 111 -21.86 1.44 6.42
N VAL A 112 -21.15 1.15 7.50
CA VAL A 112 -21.32 1.84 8.78
C VAL A 112 -20.95 3.31 8.64
N ILE A 113 -19.83 3.60 7.99
CA ILE A 113 -19.37 4.97 7.76
C ILE A 113 -20.37 5.72 6.89
N GLU A 114 -20.91 5.08 5.85
CA GLU A 114 -21.90 5.70 4.97
C GLU A 114 -23.17 6.07 5.74
N ARG A 115 -23.63 5.19 6.62
CA ARG A 115 -24.79 5.49 7.45
C ARG A 115 -24.51 6.65 8.41
N MET A 116 -23.31 6.72 8.97
CA MET A 116 -22.93 7.81 9.85
C MET A 116 -22.94 9.15 9.13
N LYS A 117 -22.51 9.18 7.87
CA LYS A 117 -22.51 10.40 7.06
C LYS A 117 -23.93 10.93 6.83
N SER A 118 -24.91 10.06 6.69
CA SER A 118 -26.28 10.45 6.39
C SER A 118 -27.02 11.03 7.59
N VAL A 119 -26.44 10.93 8.78
CA VAL A 119 -27.06 11.45 10.02
C VAL A 119 -26.73 12.94 10.23
N VAL A 120 -25.75 13.46 9.57
CA VAL A 120 -25.27 14.83 9.77
C VAL A 120 -26.12 15.86 9.02
#